data_a4eebd6cd48ff004cef9ca5645a39f23
#
_entry.id   a4eebd6cd48ff004cef9ca5645a39f23
#
_cell.length_a   1.000
_cell.length_b   1.000
_cell.length_c   1.000
_cell.angle_alpha   90.00
_cell.angle_beta   90.00
_cell.angle_gamma   90.00
#
_symmetry.space_group_name_H-M   'P 1'
#
loop_
_entity.id
_entity.type
_entity.pdbx_description
1 polymer ?
#
loop_
_entity_poly.entity_id
_entity_poly.type
_entity_poly.pdbx_seq_one_letter_code
_entity_poly.pdbx_strand_id
1 'polypeptide(L)'
;MEHQEMKHQQVGCAILADRHTSLSEGIRGLLETTFKTVYIVADATSLNEGVQRLLPTVVVLDISLLGSDFSSLLKKVLQSSPKSRVIVLSIHDQASVVRIALDSGAKGVVLKRSIGSDLMTAVSAVLHGDEFVSPGFGLSTQTH
;
A
#
# COMPACT_ATOMS: atom_id res chain seq x y z
N MET A 1 22.79 -17.51 -16.36
CA MET A 1 21.69 -16.83 -17.03
C MET A 1 20.36 -17.10 -16.38
N GLU A 2 20.03 -18.32 -16.23
CA GLU A 2 18.71 -18.67 -15.70
C GLU A 2 18.56 -18.20 -14.27
N HIS A 3 19.58 -18.34 -13.45
CA HIS A 3 19.45 -17.90 -12.07
C HIS A 3 19.37 -16.38 -11.96
N GLN A 4 19.90 -15.65 -12.96
CA GLN A 4 19.68 -14.21 -12.98
C GLN A 4 18.23 -13.87 -13.23
N GLU A 5 17.60 -14.60 -14.12
CA GLU A 5 16.18 -14.41 -14.35
C GLU A 5 15.40 -14.71 -13.11
N MET A 6 15.79 -15.74 -12.36
CA MET A 6 15.13 -16.06 -11.12
C MET A 6 15.30 -14.96 -10.08
N LYS A 7 16.49 -14.35 -10.01
CA LYS A 7 16.74 -13.26 -9.08
C LYS A 7 15.84 -12.07 -9.37
N HIS A 8 15.53 -11.85 -10.65
CA HIS A 8 14.72 -10.71 -11.06
C HIS A 8 13.28 -11.11 -11.32
N GLN A 9 12.92 -12.34 -10.93
CA GLN A 9 11.56 -12.79 -11.10
C GLN A 9 10.64 -11.94 -10.25
N GLN A 10 9.67 -11.32 -10.90
CA GLN A 10 8.74 -10.43 -10.25
C GLN A 10 7.51 -11.20 -9.83
N VAL A 11 6.92 -10.80 -8.70
CA VAL A 11 5.72 -11.44 -8.20
C VAL A 11 4.49 -10.71 -8.72
N GLY A 12 3.46 -11.42 -9.02
CA GLY A 12 2.12 -11.00 -9.30
C GLY A 12 1.93 -9.53 -9.72
N CYS A 13 0.84 -8.94 -9.28
CA CYS A 13 0.57 -7.55 -9.60
C CYS A 13 0.28 -6.74 -8.34
N ALA A 14 0.46 -5.43 -8.45
CA ALA A 14 0.11 -4.49 -7.41
C ALA A 14 -0.84 -3.46 -7.98
N ILE A 15 -1.74 -2.95 -7.14
CA ILE A 15 -2.58 -1.81 -7.47
C ILE A 15 -2.16 -0.66 -6.57
N LEU A 16 -1.93 0.50 -7.18
CA LEU A 16 -1.68 1.74 -6.46
C LEU A 16 -2.92 2.61 -6.60
N ALA A 17 -3.56 2.89 -5.47
CA ALA A 17 -4.75 3.74 -5.44
C ALA A 17 -4.37 5.10 -4.89
N ASP A 18 -4.24 6.09 -5.78
CA ASP A 18 -3.81 7.44 -5.44
C ASP A 18 -4.29 8.36 -6.53
N ARG A 19 -4.81 9.52 -6.15
CA ARG A 19 -5.30 10.49 -7.13
C ARG A 19 -4.27 11.57 -7.49
N HIS A 20 -3.08 11.51 -6.94
CA HIS A 20 -2.03 12.49 -7.22
C HIS A 20 -1.08 11.93 -8.29
N THR A 21 -1.30 12.33 -9.52
CA THR A 21 -0.65 11.71 -10.68
C THR A 21 0.87 11.75 -10.63
N SER A 22 1.45 12.89 -10.27
CA SER A 22 2.91 13.01 -10.31
C SER A 22 3.58 12.09 -9.28
N LEU A 23 2.99 11.98 -8.10
CA LEU A 23 3.53 11.09 -7.08
C LEU A 23 3.32 9.63 -7.46
N SER A 24 2.19 9.33 -8.08
CA SER A 24 1.85 7.98 -8.49
C SER A 24 2.87 7.39 -9.45
N GLU A 25 3.38 8.20 -10.37
CA GLU A 25 4.36 7.67 -11.33
C GLU A 25 5.67 7.30 -10.64
N GLY A 26 6.09 8.10 -9.65
CA GLY A 26 7.29 7.74 -8.88
C GLY A 26 7.10 6.47 -8.08
N ILE A 27 5.94 6.32 -7.46
CA ILE A 27 5.63 5.12 -6.68
C ILE A 27 5.55 3.90 -7.61
N ARG A 28 4.94 4.06 -8.79
CA ARG A 28 4.89 2.97 -9.76
C ARG A 28 6.30 2.47 -10.07
N GLY A 29 7.23 3.38 -10.31
CA GLY A 29 8.60 2.98 -10.61
C GLY A 29 9.23 2.15 -9.52
N LEU A 30 8.98 2.51 -8.26
CA LEU A 30 9.47 1.72 -7.14
C LEU A 30 8.82 0.32 -7.12
N LEU A 31 7.51 0.26 -7.31
CA LEU A 31 6.79 -1.01 -7.24
C LEU A 31 7.16 -1.93 -8.40
N GLU A 32 7.49 -1.38 -9.55
CA GLU A 32 7.85 -2.20 -10.71
C GLU A 32 9.16 -2.94 -10.53
N THR A 33 9.94 -2.60 -9.52
CA THR A 33 11.13 -3.39 -9.20
C THR A 33 10.79 -4.74 -8.59
N THR A 34 9.57 -4.89 -8.07
CA THR A 34 9.15 -6.13 -7.42
C THR A 34 7.98 -6.80 -8.16
N PHE A 35 7.02 -6.01 -8.66
CA PHE A 35 5.80 -6.57 -9.25
C PHE A 35 5.88 -6.59 -10.76
N LYS A 36 5.37 -7.67 -11.33
CA LYS A 36 5.35 -7.84 -12.78
C LYS A 36 4.51 -6.75 -13.45
N THR A 37 3.41 -6.36 -12.83
CA THR A 37 2.53 -5.33 -13.36
C THR A 37 2.04 -4.47 -12.20
N VAL A 38 2.00 -3.16 -12.44
CA VAL A 38 1.48 -2.19 -11.47
C VAL A 38 0.39 -1.38 -12.14
N TYR A 39 -0.80 -1.41 -11.57
CA TYR A 39 -1.96 -0.66 -12.07
C TYR A 39 -2.18 0.53 -11.16
N ILE A 40 -2.46 1.70 -11.75
CA ILE A 40 -2.78 2.90 -10.98
C ILE A 40 -4.26 3.19 -11.15
N VAL A 41 -4.97 3.38 -10.05
CA VAL A 41 -6.37 3.79 -10.04
C VAL A 41 -6.49 5.06 -9.21
N ALA A 42 -7.48 5.89 -9.53
CA ALA A 42 -7.58 7.21 -8.90
C ALA A 42 -8.84 7.40 -8.07
N ASP A 43 -9.68 6.38 -7.95
CA ASP A 43 -10.91 6.50 -7.16
C ASP A 43 -11.33 5.14 -6.61
N ALA A 44 -12.30 5.19 -5.69
CA ALA A 44 -12.72 3.97 -4.98
C ALA A 44 -13.40 2.96 -5.91
N THR A 45 -14.17 3.44 -6.87
CA THR A 45 -14.86 2.55 -7.80
C THR A 45 -13.85 1.75 -8.64
N SER A 46 -12.88 2.45 -9.21
CA SER A 46 -11.83 1.80 -10.00
C SER A 46 -11.01 0.84 -9.15
N LEU A 47 -10.75 1.20 -7.89
CA LEU A 47 -10.04 0.32 -6.98
C LEU A 47 -10.82 -0.96 -6.75
N ASN A 48 -12.11 -0.86 -6.45
CA ASN A 48 -12.92 -2.04 -6.19
C ASN A 48 -13.01 -2.94 -7.41
N GLU A 49 -13.18 -2.37 -8.59
CA GLU A 49 -13.22 -3.14 -9.82
C GLU A 49 -11.89 -3.84 -10.08
N GLY A 50 -10.80 -3.11 -9.89
CA GLY A 50 -9.48 -3.67 -10.11
C GLY A 50 -9.17 -4.82 -9.16
N VAL A 51 -9.51 -4.64 -7.89
CA VAL A 51 -9.26 -5.68 -6.89
C VAL A 51 -10.04 -6.95 -7.22
N GLN A 52 -11.31 -6.82 -7.60
CA GLN A 52 -12.13 -7.98 -7.93
C GLN A 52 -11.62 -8.71 -9.17
N ARG A 53 -11.15 -7.95 -10.15
CA ARG A 53 -10.73 -8.51 -11.43
C ARG A 53 -9.33 -9.10 -11.36
N LEU A 54 -8.42 -8.43 -10.67
CA LEU A 54 -7.00 -8.76 -10.72
C LEU A 54 -6.52 -9.58 -9.53
N LEU A 55 -7.25 -9.54 -8.41
CA LEU A 55 -6.83 -10.21 -7.17
C LEU A 55 -5.36 -9.93 -6.88
N PRO A 56 -4.99 -8.65 -6.69
CA PRO A 56 -3.59 -8.26 -6.62
C PRO A 56 -2.88 -8.84 -5.40
N THR A 57 -1.57 -9.01 -5.52
CA THR A 57 -0.74 -9.44 -4.39
C THR A 57 -0.68 -8.36 -3.33
N VAL A 58 -0.48 -7.10 -3.76
CA VAL A 58 -0.38 -5.96 -2.85
C VAL A 58 -1.24 -4.82 -3.37
N VAL A 59 -1.92 -4.14 -2.47
CA VAL A 59 -2.63 -2.89 -2.76
C VAL A 59 -1.98 -1.79 -1.94
N VAL A 60 -1.49 -0.75 -2.60
CA VAL A 60 -0.96 0.44 -1.93
C VAL A 60 -2.05 1.50 -2.01
N LEU A 61 -2.58 1.89 -0.87
CA LEU A 61 -3.79 2.71 -0.80
C LEU A 61 -3.52 4.02 -0.08
N ASP A 62 -3.63 5.13 -0.79
CA ASP A 62 -3.56 6.44 -0.18
C ASP A 62 -4.87 6.71 0.56
N ILE A 63 -4.79 6.90 1.88
CA ILE A 63 -6.00 7.07 2.67
C ILE A 63 -6.75 8.35 2.31
N SER A 64 -6.10 9.34 1.72
CA SER A 64 -6.79 10.57 1.31
C SER A 64 -7.75 10.34 0.15
N LEU A 65 -7.65 9.19 -0.52
CA LEU A 65 -8.53 8.85 -1.62
C LEU A 65 -9.99 8.82 -1.18
N LEU A 66 -10.24 8.51 0.08
CA LEU A 66 -11.57 8.22 0.58
C LEU A 66 -12.10 9.17 1.62
N GLY A 67 -11.31 10.16 1.98
CA GLY A 67 -11.70 11.02 3.07
C GLY A 67 -11.74 10.23 4.38
N SER A 68 -12.84 10.34 5.12
CA SER A 68 -12.91 9.79 6.47
C SER A 68 -13.27 8.31 6.52
N ASP A 69 -13.60 7.68 5.39
CA ASP A 69 -14.16 6.34 5.41
C ASP A 69 -13.23 5.28 4.81
N PHE A 70 -11.92 5.45 5.02
CA PHE A 70 -10.99 4.50 4.43
C PHE A 70 -11.09 3.11 5.07
N SER A 71 -11.56 3.04 6.31
CA SER A 71 -11.71 1.77 6.99
C SER A 71 -12.71 0.86 6.27
N SER A 72 -13.84 1.42 5.85
CA SER A 72 -14.86 0.64 5.13
C SER A 72 -14.32 0.15 3.79
N LEU A 73 -13.60 1.02 3.07
CA LEU A 73 -13.05 0.61 1.79
C LEU A 73 -11.99 -0.47 1.96
N LEU A 74 -11.15 -0.32 2.97
CA LEU A 74 -10.12 -1.31 3.25
C LEU A 74 -10.74 -2.68 3.50
N LYS A 75 -11.78 -2.70 4.31
CA LYS A 75 -12.49 -3.96 4.58
C LYS A 75 -13.11 -4.53 3.32
N LYS A 76 -13.67 -3.68 2.47
CA LYS A 76 -14.27 -4.13 1.21
C LYS A 76 -13.22 -4.72 0.27
N VAL A 77 -12.06 -4.09 0.20
CA VAL A 77 -10.95 -4.62 -0.61
C VAL A 77 -10.60 -6.02 -0.14
N LEU A 78 -10.47 -6.21 1.16
CA LEU A 78 -10.08 -7.51 1.71
C LEU A 78 -11.17 -8.55 1.61
N GLN A 79 -12.44 -8.14 1.59
CA GLN A 79 -13.53 -9.08 1.33
C GLN A 79 -13.49 -9.58 -0.11
N SER A 80 -13.14 -8.70 -1.05
CA SER A 80 -13.07 -9.08 -2.46
C SER A 80 -11.82 -9.87 -2.79
N SER A 81 -10.74 -9.62 -2.07
CA SER A 81 -9.46 -10.28 -2.33
C SER A 81 -8.76 -10.55 -1.01
N PRO A 82 -9.18 -11.62 -0.31
CA PRO A 82 -8.69 -11.87 1.06
C PRO A 82 -7.19 -12.12 1.17
N LYS A 83 -6.55 -12.52 0.09
CA LYS A 83 -5.12 -12.78 0.11
C LYS A 83 -4.29 -11.57 -0.23
N SER A 84 -4.90 -10.49 -0.68
CA SER A 84 -4.18 -9.25 -0.94
C SER A 84 -3.66 -8.66 0.36
N ARG A 85 -2.48 -8.08 0.31
CA ARG A 85 -1.91 -7.37 1.44
C ARG A 85 -1.98 -5.89 1.16
N VAL A 86 -2.50 -5.13 2.11
CA VAL A 86 -2.75 -3.70 1.90
C VAL A 86 -1.73 -2.89 2.68
N ILE A 87 -1.08 -1.97 1.97
CA ILE A 87 -0.20 -0.97 2.56
C ILE A 87 -0.89 0.37 2.42
N VAL A 88 -1.08 1.06 3.55
CA VAL A 88 -1.72 2.36 3.58
C VAL A 88 -0.67 3.45 3.55
N LEU A 89 -0.87 4.46 2.70
CA LEU A 89 -0.03 5.66 2.67
C LEU A 89 -0.78 6.80 3.35
N SER A 90 -0.08 7.57 4.18
CA SER A 90 -0.69 8.66 4.93
C SER A 90 0.22 9.88 4.98
N ILE A 91 -0.36 11.09 4.80
CA ILE A 91 0.35 12.33 5.09
C ILE A 91 0.25 12.69 6.56
N HIS A 92 -0.65 12.07 7.30
CA HIS A 92 -0.86 12.33 8.72
C HIS A 92 -0.09 11.30 9.53
N ASP A 93 0.57 11.78 10.59
CA ASP A 93 1.46 10.94 11.38
C ASP A 93 0.94 10.62 12.77
N GLN A 94 -0.36 10.82 13.00
CA GLN A 94 -0.95 10.49 14.30
C GLN A 94 -1.00 8.98 14.51
N ALA A 95 -0.79 8.57 15.75
CA ALA A 95 -0.82 7.15 16.09
C ALA A 95 -2.19 6.51 15.79
N SER A 96 -3.26 7.32 15.82
CA SER A 96 -4.60 6.80 15.54
C SER A 96 -4.74 6.29 14.11
N VAL A 97 -3.99 6.87 13.17
CA VAL A 97 -4.00 6.40 11.78
C VAL A 97 -3.53 4.95 11.71
N VAL A 98 -2.44 4.66 12.41
CA VAL A 98 -1.90 3.30 12.43
C VAL A 98 -2.90 2.33 13.03
N ARG A 99 -3.51 2.72 14.16
CA ARG A 99 -4.46 1.84 14.84
C ARG A 99 -5.64 1.50 13.94
N ILE A 100 -6.23 2.53 13.31
CA ILE A 100 -7.39 2.31 12.45
C ILE A 100 -7.00 1.45 11.25
N ALA A 101 -5.86 1.72 10.64
CA ALA A 101 -5.42 0.97 9.46
C ALA A 101 -5.20 -0.50 9.79
N LEU A 102 -4.46 -0.78 10.86
CA LEU A 102 -4.19 -2.16 11.24
C LEU A 102 -5.45 -2.89 11.68
N ASP A 103 -6.31 -2.21 12.44
CA ASP A 103 -7.59 -2.81 12.87
C ASP A 103 -8.50 -3.11 11.69
N SER A 104 -8.36 -2.37 10.60
CA SER A 104 -9.16 -2.59 9.39
C SER A 104 -8.54 -3.63 8.45
N GLY A 105 -7.38 -4.15 8.80
CA GLY A 105 -6.76 -5.25 8.04
C GLY A 105 -5.52 -4.89 7.25
N ALA A 106 -5.06 -3.64 7.30
CA ALA A 106 -3.81 -3.29 6.63
C ALA A 106 -2.62 -4.01 7.27
N LYS A 107 -1.64 -4.34 6.47
CA LYS A 107 -0.41 -4.96 6.94
C LYS A 107 0.77 -3.99 6.94
N GLY A 108 0.64 -2.88 6.21
CA GLY A 108 1.67 -1.86 6.21
C GLY A 108 1.05 -0.49 6.33
N VAL A 109 1.74 0.42 7.04
CA VAL A 109 1.33 1.81 7.14
C VAL A 109 2.57 2.66 6.96
N VAL A 110 2.61 3.46 5.90
CA VAL A 110 3.79 4.20 5.49
C VAL A 110 3.46 5.69 5.40
N LEU A 111 4.33 6.51 5.98
CA LEU A 111 4.22 7.97 5.83
C LEU A 111 4.61 8.36 4.40
N LYS A 112 3.82 9.22 3.78
CA LYS A 112 4.11 9.66 2.42
C LYS A 112 5.46 10.37 2.33
N ARG A 113 5.84 11.11 3.36
CA ARG A 113 7.14 11.78 3.37
C ARG A 113 8.32 10.81 3.45
N SER A 114 8.04 9.55 3.80
CA SER A 114 9.07 8.52 3.95
C SER A 114 8.99 7.43 2.89
N ILE A 115 8.25 7.66 1.80
CA ILE A 115 8.08 6.64 0.76
C ILE A 115 9.43 6.14 0.25
N GLY A 116 10.38 7.05 0.03
CA GLY A 116 11.67 6.66 -0.53
C GLY A 116 12.42 5.67 0.34
N SER A 117 12.32 5.79 1.65
CA SER A 117 13.02 4.88 2.56
C SER A 117 12.16 3.70 2.99
N ASP A 118 10.84 3.87 3.06
CA ASP A 118 10.01 2.91 3.77
C ASP A 118 9.11 2.05 2.89
N LEU A 119 8.74 2.52 1.69
CA LEU A 119 7.75 1.79 0.91
C LEU A 119 8.22 0.38 0.54
N MET A 120 9.42 0.27 -0.01
CA MET A 120 9.88 -1.05 -0.44
C MET A 120 10.23 -1.95 0.74
N THR A 121 10.61 -1.38 1.88
CA THR A 121 10.75 -2.14 3.11
C THR A 121 9.40 -2.71 3.55
N ALA A 122 8.35 -1.89 3.47
CA ALA A 122 7.00 -2.34 3.79
C ALA A 122 6.55 -3.45 2.84
N VAL A 123 6.82 -3.28 1.53
CA VAL A 123 6.46 -4.29 0.53
C VAL A 123 7.14 -5.62 0.87
N SER A 124 8.43 -5.59 1.17
CA SER A 124 9.15 -6.81 1.54
C SER A 124 8.54 -7.46 2.78
N ALA A 125 8.24 -6.66 3.80
CA ALA A 125 7.68 -7.18 5.04
C ALA A 125 6.33 -7.86 4.79
N VAL A 126 5.43 -7.19 4.09
CA VAL A 126 4.09 -7.77 3.89
C VAL A 126 4.13 -9.01 3.00
N LEU A 127 5.05 -9.06 2.04
CA LEU A 127 5.21 -10.25 1.21
C LEU A 127 5.70 -11.45 2.03
N HIS A 128 6.40 -11.19 3.13
CA HIS A 128 6.84 -12.25 4.04
C HIS A 128 5.84 -12.55 5.14
N GLY A 129 4.68 -11.89 5.13
CA GLY A 129 3.65 -12.12 6.14
C GLY A 129 3.79 -11.27 7.39
N ASP A 130 4.69 -10.29 7.38
CA ASP A 130 4.92 -9.42 8.52
C ASP A 130 4.19 -8.10 8.36
N GLU A 131 4.13 -7.32 9.43
CA GLU A 131 3.61 -5.96 9.41
C GLU A 131 4.76 -4.97 9.37
N PHE A 132 4.48 -3.79 8.81
CA PHE A 132 5.44 -2.70 8.81
C PHE A 132 4.73 -1.38 9.09
N VAL A 133 5.31 -0.58 9.97
CA VAL A 133 4.82 0.76 10.26
C VAL A 133 6.01 1.72 10.21
N SER A 134 5.87 2.83 9.47
CA SER A 134 6.92 3.84 9.41
C SER A 134 7.25 4.33 10.82
N PRO A 135 8.53 4.48 11.15
CA PRO A 135 8.90 4.87 12.52
C PRO A 135 8.46 6.27 12.93
N GLY A 136 8.08 7.12 11.95
CA GLY A 136 7.67 8.48 12.27
C GLY A 136 6.28 8.65 12.85
N PHE A 137 5.47 7.59 12.85
CA PHE A 137 4.10 7.72 13.37
C PHE A 137 4.12 7.96 14.88
N GLY A 138 3.31 8.91 15.31
CA GLY A 138 3.16 9.23 16.72
C GLY A 138 4.21 10.19 17.27
N LEU A 139 5.26 10.49 16.51
CA LEU A 139 6.33 11.35 17.01
C LEU A 139 5.86 12.78 17.26
N SER A 140 5.01 13.31 16.38
CA SER A 140 4.53 14.68 16.53
C SER A 140 3.65 14.83 17.74
N THR A 141 2.96 13.79 18.17
CA THR A 141 2.10 13.86 19.35
C THR A 141 2.87 13.71 20.65
N GLN A 142 4.10 13.23 20.58
CA GLN A 142 4.92 13.03 21.77
C GLN A 142 5.59 14.32 22.22
N THR A 143 5.57 15.33 21.41
CA THR A 143 6.20 16.59 21.74
C THR A 143 5.31 17.49 22.58
N HIS A 144 4.10 17.10 22.84
CA HIS A 144 3.17 17.88 23.65
C HIS A 144 3.16 17.47 25.13
#